data_7c80339a4874433172b605dc88876682
#
_entry.id   7c80339a4874433172b605dc88876682
#
_cell.length_a   1.000
_cell.length_b   1.000
_cell.length_c   1.000
_cell.angle_alpha   90.00
_cell.angle_beta   90.00
_cell.angle_gamma   90.00
#
_symmetry.space_group_name_H-M   'P 1'
#
loop_
_entity.id
_entity.type
_entity.pdbx_description
1 polymer ?
#
loop_
_entity_poly.entity_id
_entity_poly.type
_entity_poly.pdbx_seq_one_letter_code
_entity_poly.pdbx_strand_id
1 'polypeptide(L)'
;MVSAKILIVFLLWCIITTLLNSSTLLNSYFKHTSGINRFFRQYISLTLATVILPFLYWNVIKSWTNKQVLIKIRHILLLSLIFVFIYGFIETLIVVFGLGIFRPLLSIFDYFPFLDVNYPPGGRISSVAYESPALGNYLITVSGWMFSYIFTHNKNYKYIPLMMIVFLVFFSGSRTALITVGMQISILLFILARMEQYRSNVLKIFKYSITIIVLLLTINGPKIIREAEKKIESLDFKKNLKNNVSNQSRFGMQYASLQVFKENPIIGVGFGQETYFKRKHYPAWAVRNNYEFKLRYENKNDRSFPTAYNLYTRLLAETGLIGVFILFYLIFYSIKQSLRIWNYSIDETKILGFILIISFTGLSLNWMQTDFFRQHGFWLCLMILIKMNYTFKKQI
;
A
#
# COMPACT_ATOMS: atom_id res chain seq x y z
N MET A 1 -9.97 -0.77 22.13
CA MET A 1 -11.24 -1.52 22.16
C MET A 1 -12.24 -1.06 21.09
N VAL A 2 -12.39 0.25 20.80
CA VAL A 2 -13.33 0.72 19.76
C VAL A 2 -12.95 0.20 18.36
N SER A 3 -11.68 0.32 17.95
CA SER A 3 -11.23 -0.19 16.65
C SER A 3 -11.52 -1.69 16.44
N ALA A 4 -11.36 -2.50 17.50
CA ALA A 4 -11.68 -3.93 17.43
C ALA A 4 -13.19 -4.16 17.25
N LYS A 5 -14.04 -3.36 17.92
CA LYS A 5 -15.50 -3.44 17.74
C LYS A 5 -15.91 -3.07 16.31
N ILE A 6 -15.32 -2.01 15.74
CA ILE A 6 -15.60 -1.60 14.36
C ILE A 6 -15.20 -2.72 13.38
N LEU A 7 -14.04 -3.35 13.62
CA LEU A 7 -13.59 -4.48 12.80
C LEU A 7 -14.55 -5.68 12.88
N ILE A 8 -15.02 -6.02 14.07
CA ILE A 8 -16.02 -7.09 14.25
C ILE A 8 -17.31 -6.75 13.50
N VAL A 9 -17.80 -5.51 13.59
CA VAL A 9 -18.97 -5.06 12.84
C VAL A 9 -18.76 -5.21 11.33
N PHE A 10 -17.57 -4.87 10.83
CA PHE A 10 -17.22 -5.07 9.41
C PHE A 10 -17.24 -6.54 8.99
N LEU A 11 -16.66 -7.43 9.80
CA LEU A 11 -16.67 -8.88 9.55
C LEU A 11 -18.07 -9.45 9.53
N LEU A 12 -18.91 -9.06 10.50
CA LEU A 12 -20.32 -9.46 10.55
C LEU A 12 -21.09 -8.93 9.34
N TRP A 13 -20.84 -7.69 8.93
CA TRP A 13 -21.46 -7.11 7.74
C TRP A 13 -21.11 -7.89 6.46
N CYS A 14 -19.87 -8.35 6.30
CA CYS A 14 -19.48 -9.20 5.17
C CYS A 14 -20.27 -10.51 5.11
N ILE A 15 -20.64 -11.09 6.27
CA ILE A 15 -21.53 -12.27 6.33
C ILE A 15 -22.97 -11.89 5.98
N ILE A 16 -23.49 -10.85 6.64
CA ILE A 16 -24.88 -10.41 6.48
C ILE A 16 -25.19 -10.07 5.03
N THR A 17 -24.35 -9.25 4.37
CA THR A 17 -24.56 -8.90 2.96
C THR A 17 -24.54 -10.14 2.05
N THR A 18 -23.71 -11.15 2.36
CA THR A 18 -23.64 -12.39 1.58
C THR A 18 -24.92 -13.24 1.79
N LEU A 19 -25.42 -13.31 3.01
CA LEU A 19 -26.67 -14.02 3.32
C LEU A 19 -27.89 -13.35 2.67
N LEU A 20 -27.93 -12.01 2.66
CA LEU A 20 -28.98 -11.25 1.97
C LEU A 20 -29.00 -11.50 0.44
N ASN A 21 -27.84 -11.90 -0.12
CA ASN A 21 -27.68 -12.27 -1.54
C ASN A 21 -27.60 -13.80 -1.74
N SER A 22 -28.21 -14.60 -0.86
CA SER A 22 -28.10 -16.07 -0.88
C SER A 22 -28.53 -16.71 -2.20
N SER A 23 -29.58 -16.20 -2.85
CA SER A 23 -30.03 -16.70 -4.14
C SER A 23 -28.93 -16.61 -5.21
N THR A 24 -28.26 -15.46 -5.31
CA THR A 24 -27.16 -15.28 -6.28
C THR A 24 -25.91 -16.07 -5.89
N LEU A 25 -25.64 -16.19 -4.59
CA LEU A 25 -24.55 -16.98 -4.05
C LEU A 25 -24.65 -18.45 -4.46
N LEU A 26 -25.84 -19.05 -4.39
CA LEU A 26 -26.09 -20.43 -4.72
C LEU A 26 -26.01 -20.69 -6.24
N ASN A 27 -26.47 -19.75 -7.05
CA ASN A 27 -26.55 -19.89 -8.51
C ASN A 27 -25.31 -19.39 -9.25
N SER A 28 -24.37 -18.74 -8.58
CA SER A 28 -23.16 -18.20 -9.24
C SER A 28 -22.10 -19.28 -9.46
N TYR A 29 -21.61 -19.37 -10.71
CA TYR A 29 -20.52 -20.27 -11.07
C TYR A 29 -19.62 -19.64 -12.14
N PHE A 30 -18.30 -19.66 -11.93
CA PHE A 30 -17.32 -19.16 -12.89
C PHE A 30 -15.93 -19.75 -12.59
N LYS A 31 -15.16 -20.06 -13.64
CA LYS A 31 -13.79 -20.58 -13.52
C LYS A 31 -13.67 -21.73 -12.51
N HIS A 32 -14.52 -22.74 -12.68
CA HIS A 32 -14.59 -23.94 -11.81
C HIS A 32 -14.81 -23.60 -10.32
N THR A 33 -15.38 -22.45 -10.00
CA THR A 33 -15.62 -22.03 -8.62
C THR A 33 -17.06 -21.56 -8.45
N SER A 34 -17.77 -22.17 -7.51
CA SER A 34 -19.11 -21.72 -7.10
C SER A 34 -19.05 -20.46 -6.23
N GLY A 35 -20.16 -19.72 -6.16
CA GLY A 35 -20.26 -18.54 -5.30
C GLY A 35 -19.97 -18.87 -3.84
N ILE A 36 -20.45 -19.99 -3.33
CA ILE A 36 -20.19 -20.47 -1.97
C ILE A 36 -18.68 -20.66 -1.73
N ASN A 37 -18.00 -21.42 -2.59
CA ASN A 37 -16.56 -21.66 -2.48
C ASN A 37 -15.77 -20.35 -2.55
N ARG A 38 -16.20 -19.41 -3.39
CA ARG A 38 -15.59 -18.09 -3.50
C ARG A 38 -15.75 -17.29 -2.21
N PHE A 39 -16.94 -17.27 -1.63
CA PHE A 39 -17.20 -16.63 -0.35
C PHE A 39 -16.27 -17.19 0.73
N PHE A 40 -16.24 -18.50 0.94
CA PHE A 40 -15.40 -19.09 1.97
C PHE A 40 -13.92 -18.77 1.77
N ARG A 41 -13.38 -18.89 0.55
CA ARG A 41 -11.99 -18.52 0.26
C ARG A 41 -11.68 -17.06 0.60
N GLN A 42 -12.57 -16.14 0.23
CA GLN A 42 -12.37 -14.72 0.48
C GLN A 42 -12.54 -14.38 1.97
N TYR A 43 -13.52 -14.98 2.63
CA TYR A 43 -13.79 -14.76 4.05
C TYR A 43 -12.69 -15.35 4.94
N ILE A 44 -12.17 -16.53 4.63
CA ILE A 44 -11.00 -17.11 5.31
C ILE A 44 -9.79 -16.18 5.13
N SER A 45 -9.53 -15.72 3.90
CA SER A 45 -8.43 -14.77 3.65
C SER A 45 -8.58 -13.46 4.43
N LEU A 46 -9.81 -12.94 4.52
CA LEU A 46 -10.14 -11.77 5.35
C LEU A 46 -9.86 -12.05 6.83
N THR A 47 -10.39 -13.16 7.36
CA THR A 47 -10.21 -13.55 8.77
C THR A 47 -8.74 -13.80 9.13
N LEU A 48 -7.98 -14.46 8.26
CA LEU A 48 -6.54 -14.64 8.45
C LEU A 48 -5.83 -13.28 8.56
N ALA A 49 -6.13 -12.35 7.67
CA ALA A 49 -5.47 -11.04 7.65
C ALA A 49 -5.89 -10.14 8.83
N THR A 50 -7.18 -10.16 9.21
CA THR A 50 -7.78 -9.17 10.13
C THR A 50 -7.95 -9.67 11.56
N VAL A 51 -7.92 -10.99 11.78
CA VAL A 51 -8.09 -11.61 13.10
C VAL A 51 -6.85 -12.42 13.50
N ILE A 52 -6.48 -13.42 12.69
CA ILE A 52 -5.41 -14.36 13.09
C ILE A 52 -4.06 -13.66 13.21
N LEU A 53 -3.64 -12.95 12.16
CA LEU A 53 -2.36 -12.20 12.20
C LEU A 53 -2.33 -11.10 13.27
N PRO A 54 -3.36 -10.24 13.42
CA PRO A 54 -3.45 -9.33 14.56
C PRO A 54 -3.37 -10.00 15.92
N PHE A 55 -4.00 -11.16 16.09
CA PHE A 55 -3.89 -11.91 17.33
C PHE A 55 -2.45 -12.39 17.62
N LEU A 56 -1.73 -12.84 16.58
CA LEU A 56 -0.32 -13.18 16.71
C LEU A 56 0.52 -11.95 17.08
N TYR A 57 0.33 -10.82 16.40
CA TYR A 57 1.00 -9.57 16.76
C TYR A 57 0.71 -9.14 18.19
N TRP A 58 -0.55 -9.23 18.63
CA TRP A 58 -0.94 -8.92 19.99
C TRP A 58 -0.18 -9.78 21.00
N ASN A 59 -0.09 -11.09 20.77
CA ASN A 59 0.62 -11.99 21.67
C ASN A 59 2.12 -11.64 21.83
N VAL A 60 2.74 -11.13 20.79
CA VAL A 60 4.13 -10.67 20.83
C VAL A 60 4.25 -9.34 21.55
N ILE A 61 3.40 -8.36 21.24
CA ILE A 61 3.59 -6.98 21.71
C ILE A 61 2.92 -6.68 23.05
N LYS A 62 1.99 -7.51 23.53
CA LYS A 62 1.19 -7.22 24.73
C LYS A 62 2.04 -7.00 25.98
N SER A 63 3.15 -7.74 26.13
CA SER A 63 4.09 -7.64 27.25
C SER A 63 5.15 -6.55 27.11
N TRP A 64 5.33 -5.99 25.90
CA TRP A 64 6.37 -5.00 25.64
C TRP A 64 5.96 -3.61 26.13
N THR A 65 6.92 -2.83 26.62
CA THR A 65 6.71 -1.38 26.83
C THR A 65 6.62 -0.66 25.49
N ASN A 66 6.10 0.59 25.44
CA ASN A 66 6.06 1.38 24.21
C ASN A 66 7.47 1.60 23.64
N LYS A 67 8.47 1.79 24.49
CA LYS A 67 9.88 1.86 24.10
C LYS A 67 10.36 0.59 23.42
N GLN A 68 10.04 -0.59 24.00
CA GLN A 68 10.39 -1.88 23.40
C GLN A 68 9.70 -2.11 22.05
N VAL A 69 8.41 -1.72 21.92
CA VAL A 69 7.67 -1.78 20.65
C VAL A 69 8.38 -0.93 19.58
N LEU A 70 8.70 0.33 19.92
CA LEU A 70 9.42 1.22 19.02
C LEU A 70 10.76 0.66 18.58
N ILE A 71 11.61 0.30 19.54
CA ILE A 71 13.01 -0.08 19.25
C ILE A 71 13.07 -1.43 18.51
N LYS A 72 12.36 -2.47 18.99
CA LYS A 72 12.47 -3.82 18.42
C LYS A 72 11.87 -3.89 17.00
N ILE A 73 10.66 -3.36 16.81
CA ILE A 73 10.01 -3.40 15.47
C ILE A 73 10.81 -2.55 14.49
N ARG A 74 11.21 -1.34 14.88
CA ARG A 74 11.99 -0.46 14.02
C ARG A 74 13.34 -1.07 13.64
N HIS A 75 14.01 -1.76 14.55
CA HIS A 75 15.29 -2.43 14.28
C HIS A 75 15.13 -3.57 13.25
N ILE A 76 14.12 -4.42 13.44
CA ILE A 76 13.82 -5.52 12.49
C ILE A 76 13.52 -4.96 11.10
N LEU A 77 12.69 -3.91 11.01
CA LEU A 77 12.35 -3.27 9.75
C LEU A 77 13.55 -2.56 9.10
N LEU A 78 14.48 -2.00 9.89
CA LEU A 78 15.72 -1.44 9.38
C LEU A 78 16.62 -2.51 8.78
N LEU A 79 16.82 -3.64 9.46
CA LEU A 79 17.59 -4.76 8.92
C LEU A 79 16.99 -5.28 7.61
N SER A 80 15.67 -5.43 7.57
CA SER A 80 14.95 -5.77 6.33
C SER A 80 15.19 -4.73 5.24
N LEU A 81 15.11 -3.43 5.56
CA LEU A 81 15.36 -2.36 4.57
C LEU A 81 16.79 -2.36 4.06
N ILE A 82 17.78 -2.60 4.91
CA ILE A 82 19.19 -2.70 4.49
C ILE A 82 19.36 -3.83 3.48
N PHE A 83 18.79 -4.99 3.74
CA PHE A 83 18.84 -6.13 2.82
C PHE A 83 18.18 -5.82 1.47
N VAL A 84 16.97 -5.26 1.49
CA VAL A 84 16.23 -4.81 0.31
C VAL A 84 17.00 -3.72 -0.44
N PHE A 85 17.67 -2.82 0.28
CA PHE A 85 18.44 -1.74 -0.32
C PHE A 85 19.71 -2.24 -1.01
N ILE A 86 20.46 -3.15 -0.39
CA ILE A 86 21.68 -3.71 -0.98
C ILE A 86 21.35 -4.39 -2.31
N TYR A 87 20.31 -5.25 -2.32
CA TYR A 87 19.86 -5.89 -3.54
C TYR A 87 19.42 -4.86 -4.59
N GLY A 88 18.51 -3.95 -4.22
CA GLY A 88 17.97 -2.95 -5.14
C GLY A 88 19.00 -1.96 -5.64
N PHE A 89 20.06 -1.67 -4.87
CA PHE A 89 21.18 -0.85 -5.30
C PHE A 89 21.99 -1.56 -6.38
N ILE A 90 22.38 -2.83 -6.17
CA ILE A 90 23.11 -3.62 -7.17
C ILE A 90 22.25 -3.80 -8.42
N GLU A 91 20.97 -4.12 -8.28
CA GLU A 91 20.03 -4.23 -9.39
C GLU A 91 19.94 -2.91 -10.19
N THR A 92 19.96 -1.75 -9.51
CA THR A 92 19.95 -0.44 -10.16
C THR A 92 21.21 -0.23 -11.03
N LEU A 93 22.39 -0.62 -10.54
CA LEU A 93 23.62 -0.54 -11.32
C LEU A 93 23.54 -1.37 -12.59
N ILE A 94 22.91 -2.54 -12.55
CA ILE A 94 22.78 -3.45 -13.70
C ILE A 94 21.69 -2.98 -14.65
N VAL A 95 20.47 -2.75 -14.13
CA VAL A 95 19.26 -2.57 -14.96
C VAL A 95 19.14 -1.13 -15.47
N VAL A 96 19.48 -0.14 -14.64
CA VAL A 96 19.29 1.28 -14.97
C VAL A 96 20.56 1.87 -15.59
N PHE A 97 21.74 1.56 -15.03
CA PHE A 97 23.02 2.10 -15.51
C PHE A 97 23.74 1.18 -16.49
N GLY A 98 23.23 -0.04 -16.75
CA GLY A 98 23.81 -0.97 -17.74
C GLY A 98 25.14 -1.61 -17.32
N LEU A 99 25.50 -1.54 -16.04
CA LEU A 99 26.77 -2.05 -15.52
C LEU A 99 26.73 -3.56 -15.29
N GLY A 100 26.79 -4.36 -16.36
CA GLY A 100 26.67 -5.82 -16.30
C GLY A 100 27.73 -6.53 -15.46
N ILE A 101 28.84 -5.86 -15.13
CA ILE A 101 29.91 -6.41 -14.27
C ILE A 101 29.41 -6.78 -12.86
N PHE A 102 28.31 -6.21 -12.41
CA PHE A 102 27.71 -6.50 -11.09
C PHE A 102 26.74 -7.70 -11.09
N ARG A 103 26.50 -8.36 -12.25
CA ARG A 103 25.60 -9.54 -12.32
C ARG A 103 26.04 -10.71 -11.42
N PRO A 104 27.34 -11.07 -11.35
CA PRO A 104 27.78 -12.13 -10.43
C PRO A 104 27.53 -11.80 -8.96
N LEU A 105 27.61 -10.52 -8.58
CA LEU A 105 27.33 -10.08 -7.23
C LEU A 105 25.83 -10.20 -6.90
N LEU A 106 24.95 -9.91 -7.87
CA LEU A 106 23.51 -10.07 -7.66
C LEU A 106 23.11 -11.55 -7.61
N SER A 107 23.74 -12.43 -8.40
CA SER A 107 23.45 -13.87 -8.41
C SER A 107 23.75 -14.57 -7.07
N ILE A 108 24.52 -13.97 -6.16
CA ILE A 108 24.70 -14.48 -4.80
C ILE A 108 23.35 -14.58 -4.07
N PHE A 109 22.38 -13.76 -4.42
CA PHE A 109 21.06 -13.78 -3.80
C PHE A 109 20.21 -15.00 -4.21
N ASP A 110 20.54 -15.71 -5.29
CA ASP A 110 19.89 -16.98 -5.68
C ASP A 110 20.13 -18.10 -4.66
N TYR A 111 21.18 -17.99 -3.82
CA TYR A 111 21.41 -18.94 -2.73
C TYR A 111 20.47 -18.74 -1.53
N PHE A 112 19.75 -17.63 -1.44
CA PHE A 112 18.76 -17.42 -0.39
C PHE A 112 17.45 -18.16 -0.73
N PRO A 113 16.89 -18.95 0.19
CA PRO A 113 15.62 -19.61 -0.06
C PRO A 113 14.52 -18.60 -0.34
N PHE A 114 13.69 -18.90 -1.33
CA PHE A 114 12.56 -18.04 -1.79
C PHE A 114 12.96 -16.75 -2.54
N LEU A 115 14.22 -16.58 -2.94
CA LEU A 115 14.65 -15.51 -3.82
C LEU A 115 15.09 -16.11 -5.17
N ASP A 116 14.53 -15.55 -6.24
CA ASP A 116 15.00 -15.78 -7.61
C ASP A 116 15.42 -14.44 -8.18
N VAL A 117 16.66 -14.32 -8.63
CA VAL A 117 17.14 -13.09 -9.26
C VAL A 117 16.40 -12.86 -10.57
N ASN A 118 15.68 -11.75 -10.64
CA ASN A 118 14.87 -11.36 -11.76
C ASN A 118 15.25 -9.96 -12.24
N TYR A 119 15.19 -9.73 -13.55
CA TYR A 119 15.43 -8.42 -14.16
C TYR A 119 14.11 -7.91 -14.76
N PRO A 120 13.36 -7.07 -14.04
CA PRO A 120 12.10 -6.55 -14.55
C PRO A 120 12.29 -5.76 -15.84
N PRO A 121 11.40 -5.91 -16.83
CA PRO A 121 11.49 -5.18 -18.08
C PRO A 121 11.28 -3.68 -17.88
N GLY A 122 11.88 -2.86 -18.76
CA GLY A 122 11.63 -1.43 -18.82
C GLY A 122 12.46 -0.58 -17.85
N GLY A 123 13.65 -1.03 -17.45
CA GLY A 123 14.60 -0.22 -16.67
C GLY A 123 14.12 0.10 -15.25
N ARG A 124 13.32 -0.79 -14.65
CA ARG A 124 12.79 -0.68 -13.29
C ARG A 124 13.44 -1.69 -12.38
N ILE A 125 13.44 -1.41 -11.09
CA ILE A 125 13.90 -2.37 -10.09
C ILE A 125 12.71 -2.95 -9.32
N SER A 126 12.85 -4.18 -8.87
CA SER A 126 11.91 -4.85 -7.97
C SER A 126 12.55 -5.26 -6.64
N SER A 127 13.86 -5.18 -6.55
CA SER A 127 14.63 -5.72 -5.43
C SER A 127 14.21 -7.18 -5.17
N VAL A 128 14.14 -7.59 -3.92
CA VAL A 128 13.72 -8.94 -3.53
C VAL A 128 12.22 -9.20 -3.68
N ALA A 129 11.45 -8.26 -4.19
CA ALA A 129 9.99 -8.33 -4.20
C ALA A 129 9.39 -8.87 -5.51
N TYR A 130 10.19 -9.44 -6.42
CA TYR A 130 9.79 -9.99 -7.72
C TYR A 130 9.14 -8.98 -8.69
N GLU A 131 8.29 -8.06 -8.19
CA GLU A 131 7.63 -7.02 -8.98
C GLU A 131 7.77 -5.63 -8.33
N SER A 132 7.97 -4.59 -9.14
CA SER A 132 8.09 -3.21 -8.68
C SER A 132 6.89 -2.71 -7.85
N PRO A 133 5.62 -3.08 -8.12
CA PRO A 133 4.50 -2.73 -7.24
C PRO A 133 4.58 -3.38 -5.86
N ALA A 134 5.10 -4.59 -5.75
CA ALA A 134 5.28 -5.28 -4.48
C ALA A 134 6.37 -4.62 -3.63
N LEU A 135 7.49 -4.21 -4.26
CA LEU A 135 8.50 -3.36 -3.62
C LEU A 135 7.88 -2.06 -3.11
N GLY A 136 7.03 -1.42 -3.93
CA GLY A 136 6.31 -0.20 -3.53
C GLY A 136 5.45 -0.40 -2.27
N ASN A 137 4.70 -1.50 -2.19
CA ASN A 137 3.89 -1.85 -1.02
C ASN A 137 4.74 -2.05 0.25
N TYR A 138 5.89 -2.71 0.12
CA TYR A 138 6.86 -2.86 1.20
C TYR A 138 7.37 -1.49 1.68
N LEU A 139 7.81 -0.62 0.76
CA LEU A 139 8.35 0.70 1.10
C LEU A 139 7.32 1.59 1.79
N ILE A 140 6.06 1.59 1.34
CA ILE A 140 4.94 2.28 2.01
C ILE A 140 4.77 1.79 3.45
N THR A 141 4.90 0.47 3.66
CA THR A 141 4.75 -0.15 4.98
C THR A 141 5.84 0.28 5.96
N VAL A 142 7.09 0.33 5.52
CA VAL A 142 8.23 0.63 6.40
C VAL A 142 8.49 2.13 6.58
N SER A 143 7.96 2.98 5.71
CA SER A 143 8.25 4.42 5.67
C SER A 143 8.05 5.12 7.01
N GLY A 144 6.91 4.95 7.68
CA GLY A 144 6.63 5.60 8.96
C GLY A 144 7.67 5.23 10.04
N TRP A 145 8.09 3.96 10.06
CA TRP A 145 9.11 3.46 10.99
C TRP A 145 10.48 4.07 10.70
N MET A 146 10.86 4.16 9.45
CA MET A 146 12.16 4.69 9.04
C MET A 146 12.24 6.20 9.23
N PHE A 147 11.17 6.92 8.97
CA PHE A 147 11.11 8.37 9.21
C PHE A 147 11.24 8.72 10.70
N SER A 148 10.84 7.81 11.59
CA SER A 148 10.95 8.02 13.05
C SER A 148 12.39 8.17 13.55
N TYR A 149 13.40 7.73 12.77
CA TYR A 149 14.80 7.94 13.12
C TYR A 149 15.17 9.42 13.23
N ILE A 150 14.50 10.29 12.47
CA ILE A 150 14.72 11.74 12.48
C ILE A 150 14.48 12.34 13.87
N PHE A 151 13.52 11.77 14.63
CA PHE A 151 13.14 12.26 15.96
C PHE A 151 13.98 11.67 17.10
N THR A 152 14.69 10.57 16.87
CA THR A 152 15.34 9.79 17.94
C THR A 152 16.86 9.86 17.91
N HIS A 153 17.46 10.39 16.85
CA HIS A 153 18.90 10.45 16.70
C HIS A 153 19.36 11.89 16.41
N ASN A 154 20.45 12.30 17.00
CA ASN A 154 20.98 13.67 16.84
C ASN A 154 21.98 13.79 15.68
N LYS A 155 22.63 12.69 15.29
CA LYS A 155 23.64 12.69 14.22
C LYS A 155 22.99 12.59 12.82
N ASN A 156 23.70 13.02 11.79
CA ASN A 156 23.20 13.07 10.42
C ASN A 156 22.83 11.71 9.81
N TYR A 157 23.35 10.61 10.34
CA TYR A 157 22.95 9.27 9.87
C TYR A 157 21.47 8.96 10.07
N LYS A 158 20.72 9.75 10.86
CA LYS A 158 19.26 9.63 11.03
C LYS A 158 18.47 9.78 9.71
N TYR A 159 19.05 10.39 8.70
CA TYR A 159 18.42 10.57 7.39
C TYR A 159 18.68 9.38 6.44
N ILE A 160 19.63 8.48 6.75
CA ILE A 160 19.99 7.36 5.88
C ILE A 160 18.78 6.46 5.56
N PRO A 161 17.95 6.03 6.52
CA PRO A 161 16.81 5.18 6.20
C PRO A 161 15.78 5.87 5.28
N LEU A 162 15.58 7.17 5.43
CA LEU A 162 14.75 7.98 4.53
C LEU A 162 15.34 7.99 3.11
N MET A 163 16.66 8.22 2.98
CA MET A 163 17.33 8.25 1.67
C MET A 163 17.26 6.90 0.97
N MET A 164 17.42 5.79 1.71
CA MET A 164 17.27 4.45 1.16
C MET A 164 15.87 4.23 0.58
N ILE A 165 14.81 4.66 1.28
CA ILE A 165 13.43 4.57 0.79
C ILE A 165 13.24 5.42 -0.46
N VAL A 166 13.67 6.69 -0.45
CA VAL A 166 13.54 7.59 -1.59
C VAL A 166 14.24 7.02 -2.82
N PHE A 167 15.45 6.51 -2.66
CA PHE A 167 16.22 5.85 -3.72
C PHE A 167 15.42 4.67 -4.33
N LEU A 168 14.99 3.73 -3.50
CA LEU A 168 14.26 2.55 -3.96
C LEU A 168 12.92 2.91 -4.61
N VAL A 169 12.17 3.86 -4.06
CA VAL A 169 10.91 4.34 -4.64
C VAL A 169 11.15 4.94 -6.03
N PHE A 170 12.18 5.77 -6.17
CA PHE A 170 12.50 6.43 -7.43
C PHE A 170 12.84 5.41 -8.53
N PHE A 171 13.74 4.47 -8.25
CA PHE A 171 14.20 3.50 -9.23
C PHE A 171 13.22 2.33 -9.45
N SER A 172 12.29 2.07 -8.50
CA SER A 172 11.24 1.08 -8.71
C SER A 172 10.31 1.42 -9.89
N GLY A 173 10.22 2.69 -10.28
CA GLY A 173 9.29 3.15 -11.30
C GLY A 173 7.82 2.92 -10.96
N SER A 174 7.50 2.54 -9.72
CA SER A 174 6.13 2.37 -9.24
C SER A 174 5.50 3.74 -8.98
N ARG A 175 4.58 4.16 -9.86
CA ARG A 175 3.88 5.45 -9.74
C ARG A 175 3.18 5.60 -8.40
N THR A 176 2.60 4.52 -7.89
CA THR A 176 1.90 4.57 -6.61
C THR A 176 2.83 4.66 -5.43
N ALA A 177 3.91 3.88 -5.44
CA ALA A 177 4.90 4.02 -4.40
C ALA A 177 5.41 5.46 -4.35
N LEU A 178 5.68 6.07 -5.52
CA LEU A 178 6.14 7.45 -5.63
C LEU A 178 5.11 8.43 -5.05
N ILE A 179 3.83 8.31 -5.42
CA ILE A 179 2.76 9.20 -4.93
C ILE A 179 2.54 8.97 -3.44
N THR A 180 2.40 7.72 -3.01
CA THR A 180 2.04 7.41 -1.62
C THR A 180 3.17 7.73 -0.65
N VAL A 181 4.42 7.35 -0.97
CA VAL A 181 5.58 7.71 -0.14
C VAL A 181 5.84 9.22 -0.21
N GLY A 182 5.62 9.85 -1.37
CA GLY A 182 5.64 11.32 -1.50
C GLY A 182 4.66 12.00 -0.55
N MET A 183 3.42 11.50 -0.43
CA MET A 183 2.44 12.00 0.55
C MET A 183 2.89 11.73 1.99
N GLN A 184 3.46 10.55 2.29
CA GLN A 184 4.02 10.26 3.61
C GLN A 184 5.16 11.23 3.98
N ILE A 185 6.05 11.55 3.03
CA ILE A 185 7.11 12.56 3.19
C ILE A 185 6.51 13.96 3.38
N SER A 186 5.46 14.30 2.64
CA SER A 186 4.79 15.61 2.81
C SER A 186 4.20 15.76 4.21
N ILE A 187 3.59 14.71 4.76
CA ILE A 187 3.10 14.70 6.15
C ILE A 187 4.27 14.84 7.13
N LEU A 188 5.38 14.12 6.92
CA LEU A 188 6.60 14.25 7.71
C LEU A 188 7.10 15.71 7.71
N LEU A 189 7.27 16.31 6.52
CA LEU A 189 7.75 17.69 6.39
C LEU A 189 6.80 18.70 7.06
N PHE A 190 5.48 18.49 6.93
CA PHE A 190 4.49 19.31 7.60
C PHE A 190 4.61 19.24 9.14
N ILE A 191 4.81 18.04 9.68
CA ILE A 191 5.01 17.83 11.12
C ILE A 191 6.32 18.49 11.57
N LEU A 192 7.43 18.30 10.83
CA LEU A 192 8.73 18.88 11.14
C LEU A 192 8.69 20.43 11.08
N ALA A 193 7.97 21.00 10.11
CA ALA A 193 7.82 22.45 9.97
C ALA A 193 7.07 23.09 11.15
N ARG A 194 6.21 22.34 11.83
CA ARG A 194 5.51 22.80 13.05
C ARG A 194 6.34 22.71 14.33
N MET A 195 7.46 21.96 14.29
CA MET A 195 8.37 21.81 15.43
C MET A 195 9.49 22.84 15.31
N GLU A 196 9.63 23.75 16.28
CA GLU A 196 10.62 24.83 16.27
C GLU A 196 12.04 24.36 16.01
N GLN A 197 12.44 23.26 16.66
CA GLN A 197 13.78 22.67 16.51
C GLN A 197 14.12 22.17 15.09
N TYR A 198 13.12 21.89 14.24
CA TYR A 198 13.31 21.37 12.87
C TYR A 198 12.91 22.39 11.80
N ARG A 199 12.17 23.44 12.15
CA ARG A 199 11.63 24.44 11.20
C ARG A 199 12.72 25.05 10.33
N SER A 200 13.85 25.46 10.93
CA SER A 200 14.98 26.02 10.17
C SER A 200 15.55 25.02 9.16
N ASN A 201 15.69 23.75 9.54
CA ASN A 201 16.21 22.71 8.65
C ASN A 201 15.23 22.42 7.49
N VAL A 202 13.93 22.41 7.75
CA VAL A 202 12.92 22.24 6.70
C VAL A 202 12.97 23.40 5.70
N LEU A 203 13.07 24.64 6.18
CA LEU A 203 13.20 25.82 5.31
C LEU A 203 14.48 25.77 4.48
N LYS A 204 15.60 25.33 5.07
CA LYS A 204 16.87 25.12 4.32
C LYS A 204 16.70 24.05 3.23
N ILE A 205 16.06 22.91 3.53
CA ILE A 205 15.78 21.87 2.53
C ILE A 205 14.96 22.43 1.38
N PHE A 206 13.89 23.18 1.66
CA PHE A 206 13.09 23.83 0.61
C PHE A 206 13.94 24.80 -0.22
N LYS A 207 14.71 25.67 0.43
CA LYS A 207 15.59 26.64 -0.25
C LYS A 207 16.60 25.93 -1.16
N TYR A 208 17.30 24.91 -0.66
CA TYR A 208 18.27 24.16 -1.46
C TYR A 208 17.61 23.35 -2.58
N SER A 209 16.45 22.76 -2.36
CA SER A 209 15.70 22.05 -3.39
C SER A 209 15.31 23.00 -4.54
N ILE A 210 14.78 24.19 -4.21
CA ILE A 210 14.45 25.21 -5.21
C ILE A 210 15.72 25.67 -5.96
N THR A 211 16.80 25.92 -5.25
CA THR A 211 18.08 26.34 -5.85
C THR A 211 18.61 25.27 -6.81
N ILE A 212 18.56 24.01 -6.43
CA ILE A 212 18.99 22.89 -7.30
C ILE A 212 18.09 22.79 -8.53
N ILE A 213 16.78 22.93 -8.38
CA ILE A 213 15.83 22.89 -9.51
C ILE A 213 16.14 24.05 -10.48
N VAL A 214 16.33 25.27 -9.96
CA VAL A 214 16.68 26.43 -10.78
C VAL A 214 18.00 26.20 -11.51
N LEU A 215 19.04 25.73 -10.81
CA LEU A 215 20.34 25.40 -11.41
C LEU A 215 20.21 24.33 -12.52
N LEU A 216 19.46 23.27 -12.28
CA LEU A 216 19.23 22.24 -13.29
C LEU A 216 18.48 22.80 -14.51
N LEU A 217 17.50 23.67 -14.30
CA LEU A 217 16.76 24.32 -15.38
C LEU A 217 17.65 25.28 -16.19
N THR A 218 18.62 25.95 -15.56
CA THR A 218 19.55 26.84 -16.27
C THR A 218 20.58 26.05 -17.12
N ILE A 219 21.03 24.89 -16.63
CA ILE A 219 22.05 24.08 -17.32
C ILE A 219 21.43 23.26 -18.47
N ASN A 220 20.27 22.67 -18.27
CA ASN A 220 19.67 21.72 -19.21
C ASN A 220 18.13 21.87 -19.29
N GLY A 221 17.62 23.10 -19.16
CA GLY A 221 16.19 23.40 -19.09
C GLY A 221 15.35 22.74 -20.18
N PRO A 222 15.69 22.85 -21.47
CA PRO A 222 14.90 22.26 -22.55
C PRO A 222 14.78 20.73 -22.45
N LYS A 223 15.85 20.04 -22.04
CA LYS A 223 15.85 18.59 -21.85
C LYS A 223 15.02 18.18 -20.63
N ILE A 224 15.18 18.90 -19.52
CA ILE A 224 14.46 18.64 -18.26
C ILE A 224 12.97 18.92 -18.44
N ILE A 225 12.61 20.02 -19.09
CA ILE A 225 11.21 20.35 -19.40
C ILE A 225 10.60 19.27 -20.30
N ARG A 226 11.28 18.84 -21.35
CA ARG A 226 10.81 17.78 -22.25
C ARG A 226 10.61 16.44 -21.51
N GLU A 227 11.52 16.07 -20.63
CA GLU A 227 11.37 14.84 -19.80
C GLU A 227 10.27 14.99 -18.75
N ALA A 228 10.10 16.17 -18.17
CA ALA A 228 8.99 16.47 -17.27
C ALA A 228 7.65 16.44 -18.03
N GLU A 229 7.56 17.02 -19.21
CA GLU A 229 6.38 16.95 -20.09
C GLU A 229 6.04 15.52 -20.45
N LYS A 230 7.00 14.70 -20.88
CA LYS A 230 6.78 13.25 -21.12
C LYS A 230 6.27 12.55 -19.87
N LYS A 231 6.79 12.90 -18.68
CA LYS A 231 6.36 12.33 -17.41
C LYS A 231 4.93 12.78 -17.08
N ILE A 232 4.59 14.04 -17.29
CA ILE A 232 3.23 14.59 -17.11
C ILE A 232 2.28 13.98 -18.14
N GLU A 233 2.67 13.89 -19.42
CA GLU A 233 1.90 13.18 -20.44
C GLU A 233 1.68 11.70 -20.08
N SER A 234 2.67 11.07 -19.45
CA SER A 234 2.51 9.71 -18.94
C SER A 234 1.48 9.59 -17.81
N LEU A 235 1.08 10.69 -17.20
CA LEU A 235 -0.01 10.80 -16.23
C LEU A 235 -1.36 11.14 -16.91
N ASP A 236 -1.36 11.50 -18.20
CA ASP A 236 -2.60 11.74 -18.94
C ASP A 236 -3.43 10.46 -18.98
N PHE A 237 -4.54 10.51 -18.26
CA PHE A 237 -5.43 9.39 -18.07
C PHE A 237 -6.02 8.90 -19.41
N LYS A 238 -6.46 9.83 -20.28
CA LYS A 238 -7.10 9.47 -21.56
C LYS A 238 -6.13 8.82 -22.55
N LYS A 239 -4.91 9.37 -22.65
CA LYS A 239 -3.85 8.85 -23.52
C LYS A 239 -3.37 7.47 -23.05
N ASN A 240 -3.20 7.31 -21.75
CA ASN A 240 -2.79 6.06 -21.13
C ASN A 240 -3.85 4.95 -21.17
N LEU A 241 -5.13 5.27 -21.13
CA LEU A 241 -6.20 4.30 -21.31
C LEU A 241 -6.20 3.70 -22.72
N LYS A 242 -5.76 4.45 -23.74
CA LYS A 242 -5.72 3.95 -25.13
C LYS A 242 -4.48 3.07 -25.40
N ASN A 243 -3.35 3.36 -24.78
CA ASN A 243 -2.05 2.85 -25.20
C ASN A 243 -1.37 1.90 -24.19
N ASN A 244 -1.91 1.73 -22.97
CA ASN A 244 -1.27 0.92 -21.95
C ASN A 244 -2.21 -0.17 -21.43
N VAL A 245 -1.93 -1.42 -21.81
CA VAL A 245 -2.74 -2.61 -21.46
C VAL A 245 -2.97 -2.71 -19.95
N SER A 246 -1.91 -2.52 -19.13
CA SER A 246 -2.03 -2.62 -17.67
C SER A 246 -2.96 -1.55 -17.08
N ASN A 247 -2.96 -0.32 -17.63
CA ASN A 247 -3.89 0.72 -17.21
C ASN A 247 -5.32 0.41 -17.67
N GLN A 248 -5.49 -0.06 -18.92
CA GLN A 248 -6.79 -0.51 -19.44
C GLN A 248 -7.39 -1.59 -18.54
N SER A 249 -6.60 -2.60 -18.18
CA SER A 249 -7.06 -3.67 -17.31
C SER A 249 -7.49 -3.16 -15.94
N ARG A 250 -6.65 -2.35 -15.28
CA ARG A 250 -6.93 -1.84 -13.93
C ARG A 250 -8.17 -0.95 -13.90
N PHE A 251 -8.24 0.03 -14.80
CA PHE A 251 -9.38 0.95 -14.82
C PHE A 251 -10.65 0.29 -15.36
N GLY A 252 -10.53 -0.64 -16.32
CA GLY A 252 -11.65 -1.43 -16.80
C GLY A 252 -12.29 -2.28 -15.72
N MET A 253 -11.47 -2.91 -14.85
CA MET A 253 -11.95 -3.68 -13.71
C MET A 253 -12.62 -2.80 -12.66
N GLN A 254 -12.02 -1.64 -12.33
CA GLN A 254 -12.62 -0.70 -11.39
C GLN A 254 -13.94 -0.12 -11.92
N TYR A 255 -13.98 0.22 -13.22
CA TYR A 255 -15.22 0.68 -13.87
C TYR A 255 -16.32 -0.38 -13.75
N ALA A 256 -16.01 -1.63 -14.09
CA ALA A 256 -16.97 -2.72 -13.99
C ALA A 256 -17.48 -2.94 -12.56
N SER A 257 -16.59 -2.88 -11.55
CA SER A 257 -16.99 -2.93 -10.14
C SER A 257 -17.92 -1.78 -9.75
N LEU A 258 -17.66 -0.56 -10.26
CA LEU A 258 -18.52 0.59 -10.01
C LEU A 258 -19.91 0.47 -10.70
N GLN A 259 -20.02 -0.22 -11.85
CA GLN A 259 -21.34 -0.51 -12.45
C GLN A 259 -22.13 -1.49 -11.57
N VAL A 260 -21.49 -2.55 -11.07
CA VAL A 260 -22.11 -3.47 -10.08
C VAL A 260 -22.61 -2.71 -8.84
N PHE A 261 -21.80 -1.78 -8.34
CA PHE A 261 -22.21 -0.92 -7.21
C PHE A 261 -23.44 -0.08 -7.55
N LYS A 262 -23.52 0.53 -8.74
CA LYS A 262 -24.68 1.34 -9.14
C LYS A 262 -25.98 0.54 -9.16
N GLU A 263 -25.89 -0.75 -9.51
CA GLU A 263 -27.06 -1.65 -9.50
C GLU A 263 -27.44 -2.09 -8.08
N ASN A 264 -26.48 -2.14 -7.15
CA ASN A 264 -26.64 -2.64 -5.79
C ASN A 264 -25.99 -1.70 -4.73
N PRO A 265 -26.43 -0.42 -4.63
CA PRO A 265 -25.65 0.61 -3.93
C PRO A 265 -25.59 0.46 -2.41
N ILE A 266 -26.62 -0.10 -1.76
CA ILE A 266 -26.74 -0.10 -0.29
C ILE A 266 -26.02 -1.30 0.32
N ILE A 267 -26.35 -2.51 -0.12
CA ILE A 267 -25.86 -3.75 0.45
C ILE A 267 -24.81 -4.47 -0.40
N GLY A 268 -24.65 -4.08 -1.68
CA GLY A 268 -23.79 -4.78 -2.63
C GLY A 268 -24.33 -6.15 -3.05
N VAL A 269 -23.49 -6.95 -3.71
CA VAL A 269 -23.85 -8.28 -4.25
C VAL A 269 -23.38 -9.45 -3.37
N GLY A 270 -22.85 -9.18 -2.17
CA GLY A 270 -22.26 -10.17 -1.27
C GLY A 270 -20.75 -10.22 -1.35
N PHE A 271 -20.10 -10.47 -0.20
CA PHE A 271 -18.66 -10.48 -0.07
C PHE A 271 -18.02 -11.59 -0.91
N GLY A 272 -17.03 -11.23 -1.72
CA GLY A 272 -16.35 -12.15 -2.66
C GLY A 272 -17.11 -12.42 -3.96
N GLN A 273 -18.30 -11.81 -4.18
CA GLN A 273 -19.18 -12.14 -5.31
C GLN A 273 -19.04 -11.19 -6.50
N GLU A 274 -18.38 -10.03 -6.38
CA GLU A 274 -18.35 -9.00 -7.43
C GLU A 274 -17.96 -9.55 -8.81
N THR A 275 -17.03 -10.52 -8.87
CA THR A 275 -16.51 -11.04 -10.13
C THR A 275 -17.60 -11.70 -11.01
N TYR A 276 -18.60 -12.32 -10.39
CA TYR A 276 -19.70 -12.94 -11.14
C TYR A 276 -20.58 -11.91 -11.86
N PHE A 277 -20.68 -10.71 -11.30
CA PHE A 277 -21.50 -9.61 -11.81
C PHE A 277 -20.71 -8.70 -12.75
N LYS A 278 -19.49 -8.28 -12.36
CA LYS A 278 -18.69 -7.30 -13.11
C LYS A 278 -18.33 -7.76 -14.53
N ARG A 279 -18.32 -9.05 -14.81
CA ARG A 279 -18.08 -9.60 -16.16
C ARG A 279 -19.04 -9.07 -17.21
N LYS A 280 -20.26 -8.74 -16.83
CA LYS A 280 -21.29 -8.17 -17.73
C LYS A 280 -21.01 -6.70 -18.05
N HIS A 281 -20.14 -6.05 -17.30
CA HIS A 281 -19.88 -4.61 -17.34
C HIS A 281 -18.47 -4.25 -17.82
N TYR A 282 -17.72 -5.21 -18.37
CA TYR A 282 -16.40 -4.89 -18.90
C TYR A 282 -16.53 -3.91 -20.07
N PRO A 283 -15.91 -2.72 -19.99
CA PRO A 283 -16.08 -1.72 -21.02
C PRO A 283 -15.29 -2.09 -22.28
N ALA A 284 -15.87 -1.86 -23.45
CA ALA A 284 -15.27 -2.20 -24.73
C ALA A 284 -13.86 -1.60 -24.91
N TRP A 285 -13.62 -0.39 -24.40
CA TRP A 285 -12.31 0.27 -24.47
C TRP A 285 -11.22 -0.46 -23.67
N ALA A 286 -11.58 -1.23 -22.64
CA ALA A 286 -10.62 -1.99 -21.83
C ALA A 286 -10.40 -3.40 -22.38
N VAL A 287 -11.38 -3.99 -23.03
CA VAL A 287 -11.33 -5.37 -23.56
C VAL A 287 -10.71 -5.41 -24.96
N ARG A 288 -11.00 -4.40 -25.79
CA ARG A 288 -10.57 -4.35 -27.19
C ARG A 288 -9.03 -4.29 -27.25
N ASN A 289 -8.43 -5.26 -27.94
CA ASN A 289 -6.98 -5.39 -28.09
C ASN A 289 -6.18 -5.57 -26.78
N ASN A 290 -6.84 -6.03 -25.73
CA ASN A 290 -6.19 -6.27 -24.43
C ASN A 290 -6.06 -7.78 -24.21
N TYR A 291 -4.81 -8.28 -24.29
CA TYR A 291 -4.52 -9.69 -24.12
C TYR A 291 -4.77 -10.20 -22.69
N GLU A 292 -4.68 -9.34 -21.65
CA GLU A 292 -4.95 -9.74 -20.27
C GLU A 292 -6.42 -10.17 -20.08
N PHE A 293 -7.36 -9.48 -20.75
CA PHE A 293 -8.77 -9.89 -20.73
C PHE A 293 -8.95 -11.25 -21.40
N LYS A 294 -8.37 -11.44 -22.59
CA LYS A 294 -8.52 -12.67 -23.37
C LYS A 294 -7.87 -13.88 -22.67
N LEU A 295 -6.62 -13.73 -22.20
CA LEU A 295 -5.84 -14.84 -21.66
C LEU A 295 -6.17 -15.12 -20.19
N ARG A 296 -6.50 -14.11 -19.39
CA ARG A 296 -6.71 -14.25 -17.94
C ARG A 296 -8.17 -14.05 -17.52
N TYR A 297 -8.79 -12.92 -17.83
CA TYR A 297 -10.04 -12.56 -17.15
C TYR A 297 -11.25 -13.28 -17.72
N GLU A 298 -11.33 -13.44 -19.03
CA GLU A 298 -12.42 -14.13 -19.72
C GLU A 298 -12.16 -15.61 -19.93
N ASN A 299 -10.90 -16.04 -19.94
CA ASN A 299 -10.52 -17.44 -20.13
C ASN A 299 -11.04 -18.30 -19.00
N LYS A 300 -11.98 -19.19 -19.29
CA LYS A 300 -12.62 -20.09 -18.31
C LYS A 300 -11.66 -21.15 -17.77
N ASN A 301 -10.62 -21.48 -18.51
CA ASN A 301 -9.63 -22.49 -18.13
C ASN A 301 -8.57 -21.94 -17.16
N ASP A 302 -8.35 -20.63 -17.15
CA ASP A 302 -7.48 -20.01 -16.15
C ASP A 302 -8.19 -19.94 -14.79
N ARG A 303 -7.62 -20.58 -13.77
CA ARG A 303 -8.19 -20.66 -12.42
C ARG A 303 -8.08 -19.35 -11.63
N SER A 304 -7.27 -18.39 -12.09
CA SER A 304 -7.12 -17.11 -11.42
C SER A 304 -8.36 -16.23 -11.61
N PHE A 305 -8.93 -15.76 -10.50
CA PHE A 305 -10.06 -14.84 -10.55
C PHE A 305 -9.59 -13.43 -10.91
N PRO A 306 -10.36 -12.70 -11.75
CA PRO A 306 -10.09 -11.31 -12.06
C PRO A 306 -10.04 -10.43 -10.80
N THR A 307 -8.94 -9.69 -10.63
CA THR A 307 -8.75 -8.74 -9.54
C THR A 307 -9.56 -7.47 -9.76
N ALA A 308 -9.88 -6.73 -8.70
CA ALA A 308 -10.51 -5.41 -8.82
C ALA A 308 -9.47 -4.28 -8.89
N TYR A 309 -8.23 -4.54 -8.53
CA TYR A 309 -7.14 -3.55 -8.46
C TYR A 309 -7.40 -2.34 -7.55
N ASN A 310 -8.48 -2.35 -6.77
CA ASN A 310 -8.82 -1.30 -5.83
C ASN A 310 -9.81 -1.87 -4.81
N LEU A 311 -9.40 -1.89 -3.54
CA LEU A 311 -10.22 -2.45 -2.47
C LEU A 311 -11.52 -1.67 -2.27
N TYR A 312 -11.49 -0.36 -2.43
CA TYR A 312 -12.67 0.47 -2.21
C TYR A 312 -13.75 0.22 -3.26
N THR A 313 -13.39 0.16 -4.55
CA THR A 313 -14.36 -0.16 -5.62
C THR A 313 -14.86 -1.59 -5.51
N ARG A 314 -14.00 -2.52 -5.09
CA ARG A 314 -14.37 -3.89 -4.78
C ARG A 314 -15.42 -3.94 -3.67
N LEU A 315 -15.16 -3.29 -2.54
CA LEU A 315 -16.08 -3.29 -1.39
C LEU A 315 -17.39 -2.56 -1.69
N LEU A 316 -17.35 -1.48 -2.48
CA LEU A 316 -18.57 -0.83 -2.97
C LEU A 316 -19.45 -1.84 -3.72
N ALA A 317 -18.88 -2.65 -4.61
CA ALA A 317 -19.63 -3.68 -5.31
C ALA A 317 -20.08 -4.83 -4.40
N GLU A 318 -19.20 -5.32 -3.52
CA GLU A 318 -19.46 -6.50 -2.69
C GLU A 318 -20.34 -6.21 -1.45
N THR A 319 -20.12 -5.09 -0.78
CA THR A 319 -20.71 -4.77 0.54
C THR A 319 -21.53 -3.49 0.58
N GLY A 320 -21.62 -2.81 -0.57
CA GLY A 320 -22.32 -1.56 -0.73
C GLY A 320 -21.72 -0.40 0.08
N LEU A 321 -22.49 0.68 0.18
CA LEU A 321 -22.11 1.87 0.96
C LEU A 321 -21.88 1.54 2.44
N ILE A 322 -22.66 0.63 3.01
CA ILE A 322 -22.57 0.30 4.44
C ILE A 322 -21.20 -0.28 4.76
N GLY A 323 -20.73 -1.27 4.00
CA GLY A 323 -19.44 -1.90 4.28
C GLY A 323 -18.26 -0.94 4.08
N VAL A 324 -18.31 -0.12 3.03
CA VAL A 324 -17.27 0.90 2.77
C VAL A 324 -17.27 1.96 3.86
N PHE A 325 -18.44 2.41 4.33
CA PHE A 325 -18.54 3.37 5.43
C PHE A 325 -17.93 2.81 6.74
N ILE A 326 -18.16 1.54 7.06
CA ILE A 326 -17.57 0.90 8.24
C ILE A 326 -16.04 0.87 8.11
N LEU A 327 -15.50 0.52 6.94
CA LEU A 327 -14.05 0.52 6.71
C LEU A 327 -13.45 1.94 6.81
N PHE A 328 -14.08 2.93 6.17
CA PHE A 328 -13.62 4.33 6.27
C PHE A 328 -13.69 4.84 7.70
N TYR A 329 -14.71 4.45 8.46
CA TYR A 329 -14.79 4.81 9.87
C TYR A 329 -13.66 4.18 10.69
N LEU A 330 -13.27 2.92 10.40
CA LEU A 330 -12.10 2.29 11.02
C LEU A 330 -10.81 3.07 10.73
N ILE A 331 -10.58 3.43 9.45
CA ILE A 331 -9.40 4.18 9.02
C ILE A 331 -9.37 5.57 9.70
N PHE A 332 -10.47 6.31 9.60
CA PHE A 332 -10.61 7.65 10.20
C PHE A 332 -10.40 7.61 11.73
N TYR A 333 -11.04 6.66 12.41
CA TYR A 333 -10.87 6.49 13.85
C TYR A 333 -9.42 6.16 14.21
N SER A 334 -8.76 5.31 13.43
CA SER A 334 -7.36 4.94 13.67
C SER A 334 -6.43 6.14 13.49
N ILE A 335 -6.61 6.93 12.44
CA ILE A 335 -5.83 8.17 12.22
C ILE A 335 -6.12 9.20 13.32
N LYS A 336 -7.40 9.41 13.69
CA LYS A 336 -7.79 10.35 14.75
C LYS A 336 -7.16 9.98 16.10
N GLN A 337 -7.15 8.70 16.47
CA GLN A 337 -6.51 8.25 17.71
C GLN A 337 -4.98 8.38 17.64
N SER A 338 -4.38 8.13 16.50
CA SER A 338 -2.94 8.32 16.30
C SER A 338 -2.53 9.80 16.43
N LEU A 339 -3.34 10.71 15.89
CA LEU A 339 -3.17 12.17 16.08
C LEU A 339 -3.32 12.56 17.56
N ARG A 340 -4.29 11.98 18.26
CA ARG A 340 -4.45 12.22 19.70
C ARG A 340 -3.21 11.79 20.47
N ILE A 341 -2.68 10.61 20.18
CA ILE A 341 -1.44 10.10 20.81
C ILE A 341 -0.28 11.06 20.47
N TRP A 342 -0.10 11.46 19.22
CA TRP A 342 0.94 12.39 18.82
C TRP A 342 0.88 13.71 19.58
N ASN A 343 -0.32 14.29 19.78
CA ASN A 343 -0.49 15.61 20.38
C ASN A 343 -0.37 15.60 21.90
N TYR A 344 -0.80 14.53 22.56
CA TYR A 344 -0.94 14.50 24.03
C TYR A 344 0.03 13.55 24.75
N SER A 345 0.85 12.79 24.01
CA SER A 345 1.87 11.94 24.60
C SER A 345 3.26 12.55 24.50
N ILE A 346 4.18 11.99 25.26
CA ILE A 346 5.58 12.37 25.29
C ILE A 346 6.46 11.19 24.82
N ASP A 347 7.74 11.46 24.60
CA ASP A 347 8.81 10.48 24.35
C ASP A 347 8.46 9.44 23.28
N GLU A 348 8.76 8.19 23.49
CA GLU A 348 8.58 7.09 22.55
C GLU A 348 7.10 6.87 22.18
N THR A 349 6.18 7.19 23.09
CA THR A 349 4.75 7.08 22.84
C THR A 349 4.29 8.08 21.78
N LYS A 350 4.82 9.32 21.83
CA LYS A 350 4.58 10.33 20.80
C LYS A 350 5.10 9.89 19.44
N ILE A 351 6.32 9.33 19.41
CA ILE A 351 6.94 8.84 18.17
C ILE A 351 6.13 7.68 17.57
N LEU A 352 5.61 6.77 18.38
CA LEU A 352 4.68 5.74 17.90
C LEU A 352 3.42 6.36 17.29
N GLY A 353 2.86 7.42 17.91
CA GLY A 353 1.75 8.19 17.34
C GLY A 353 2.07 8.69 15.93
N PHE A 354 3.26 9.27 15.72
CA PHE A 354 3.74 9.70 14.42
C PHE A 354 3.81 8.53 13.41
N ILE A 355 4.43 7.42 13.80
CA ILE A 355 4.55 6.22 12.95
C ILE A 355 3.16 5.76 12.51
N LEU A 356 2.21 5.70 13.43
CA LEU A 356 0.84 5.27 13.14
C LEU A 356 0.13 6.21 12.15
N ILE A 357 0.30 7.54 12.27
CA ILE A 357 -0.27 8.51 11.31
C ILE A 357 0.25 8.22 9.91
N ILE A 358 1.58 8.15 9.75
CA ILE A 358 2.22 7.92 8.45
C ILE A 358 1.79 6.57 7.86
N SER A 359 1.80 5.51 8.70
CA SER A 359 1.49 4.16 8.26
C SER A 359 0.02 4.01 7.87
N PHE A 360 -0.93 4.46 8.69
CA PHE A 360 -2.35 4.37 8.35
C PHE A 360 -2.70 5.16 7.10
N THR A 361 -2.16 6.37 6.95
CA THR A 361 -2.39 7.17 5.74
C THR A 361 -1.82 6.47 4.51
N GLY A 362 -0.55 6.04 4.55
CA GLY A 362 0.08 5.40 3.40
C GLY A 362 -0.59 4.08 3.00
N LEU A 363 -0.88 3.21 3.99
CA LEU A 363 -1.47 1.90 3.73
C LEU A 363 -2.94 2.00 3.28
N SER A 364 -3.70 2.98 3.77
CA SER A 364 -5.05 3.24 3.26
C SER A 364 -5.03 3.73 1.81
N LEU A 365 -4.09 4.59 1.44
CA LEU A 365 -3.92 5.01 0.05
C LEU A 365 -3.48 3.85 -0.84
N ASN A 366 -2.67 2.94 -0.33
CA ASN A 366 -2.23 1.78 -1.08
C ASN A 366 -3.39 0.83 -1.44
N TRP A 367 -4.49 0.80 -0.67
CA TRP A 367 -5.71 0.08 -1.02
C TRP A 367 -6.44 0.62 -2.26
N MET A 368 -6.08 1.78 -2.76
CA MET A 368 -6.55 2.27 -4.06
C MET A 368 -5.92 1.53 -5.26
N GLN A 369 -4.93 0.67 -5.03
CA GLN A 369 -4.25 -0.12 -6.07
C GLN A 369 -4.20 -1.62 -5.79
N THR A 370 -4.53 -2.03 -4.59
CA THR A 370 -4.61 -3.42 -4.17
C THR A 370 -6.02 -3.71 -3.70
N ASP A 371 -6.53 -4.89 -4.00
CA ASP A 371 -7.90 -5.30 -3.65
C ASP A 371 -7.96 -6.37 -2.56
N PHE A 372 -6.91 -6.49 -1.76
CA PHE A 372 -6.80 -7.50 -0.70
C PHE A 372 -6.52 -6.88 0.66
N PHE A 373 -7.02 -7.54 1.71
CA PHE A 373 -6.82 -7.14 3.10
C PHE A 373 -5.45 -7.53 3.68
N ARG A 374 -4.63 -8.29 2.96
CA ARG A 374 -3.32 -8.79 3.42
C ARG A 374 -2.24 -7.72 3.43
N GLN A 375 -2.55 -6.54 3.95
CA GLN A 375 -1.57 -5.49 4.25
C GLN A 375 -1.12 -5.60 5.70
N HIS A 376 -0.13 -6.44 5.96
CA HIS A 376 0.35 -6.78 7.31
C HIS A 376 0.70 -5.56 8.15
N GLY A 377 1.29 -4.53 7.54
CA GLY A 377 1.63 -3.28 8.20
C GLY A 377 0.43 -2.56 8.81
N PHE A 378 -0.73 -2.55 8.12
CA PHE A 378 -1.95 -1.93 8.65
C PHE A 378 -2.43 -2.62 9.94
N TRP A 379 -2.46 -3.93 9.93
CA TRP A 379 -2.95 -4.73 11.06
C TRP A 379 -1.98 -4.70 12.24
N LEU A 380 -0.66 -4.69 11.98
CA LEU A 380 0.34 -4.46 13.03
C LEU A 380 0.15 -3.09 13.69
N CYS A 381 0.01 -2.03 12.90
CA CYS A 381 -0.25 -0.68 13.41
C CYS A 381 -1.55 -0.61 14.19
N LEU A 382 -2.61 -1.32 13.76
CA LEU A 382 -3.88 -1.38 14.48
C LEU A 382 -3.72 -2.03 15.86
N MET A 383 -2.92 -3.10 15.98
CA MET A 383 -2.65 -3.74 17.27
C MET A 383 -1.84 -2.85 18.20
N ILE A 384 -0.85 -2.14 17.67
CA ILE A 384 -0.09 -1.15 18.44
C ILE A 384 -1.02 -0.04 18.94
N LEU A 385 -1.91 0.48 18.10
CA LEU A 385 -2.90 1.49 18.46
C LEU A 385 -3.84 0.99 19.57
N ILE A 386 -4.36 -0.23 19.46
CA ILE A 386 -5.22 -0.84 20.48
C ILE A 386 -4.49 -0.96 21.82
N LYS A 387 -3.23 -1.41 21.80
CA LYS A 387 -2.38 -1.51 22.98
C LYS A 387 -2.20 -0.14 23.65
N MET A 388 -1.82 0.88 22.87
CA MET A 388 -1.58 2.23 23.39
C MET A 388 -2.85 2.83 24.00
N ASN A 389 -4.01 2.67 23.34
CA ASN A 389 -5.28 3.13 23.89
C ASN A 389 -5.70 2.40 25.19
N TYR A 390 -5.30 1.13 25.35
CA TYR A 390 -5.53 0.38 26.59
C TYR A 390 -4.68 0.93 27.75
N THR A 391 -3.42 1.24 27.49
CA THR A 391 -2.49 1.79 28.49
C THR A 391 -2.92 3.22 28.88
N PHE A 392 -3.32 4.03 27.91
CA PHE A 392 -3.75 5.42 28.12
C PHE A 392 -5.02 5.53 28.98
N LYS A 393 -5.96 4.59 28.85
CA LYS A 393 -7.17 4.52 29.71
C LYS A 393 -6.90 4.11 31.15
N LYS A 394 -5.78 3.46 31.44
CA LYS A 394 -5.40 3.09 32.80
C LYS A 394 -4.66 4.21 33.56
N GLN A 395 -4.23 5.24 32.86
CA GLN A 395 -3.49 6.38 33.43
C GLN A 395 -4.37 7.62 33.68
N ILE A 396 -5.63 7.60 33.19
CA ILE A 396 -6.69 8.57 33.46
C ILE A 396 -7.68 7.92 34.45
#